data_68b82f4280b8e50ecb14746ee5215e48
#
_entry.id   68b82f4280b8e50ecb14746ee5215e48
#
_cell.length_a   1.000
_cell.length_b   1.000
_cell.length_c   1.000
_cell.angle_alpha   90.00
_cell.angle_beta   90.00
_cell.angle_gamma   90.00
#
_symmetry.space_group_name_H-M   'P 1'
#
loop_
_entity.id
_entity.type
_entity.pdbx_description
1 polymer ?
#
loop_
_entity_poly.entity_id
_entity_poly.type
_entity_poly.pdbx_seq_one_letter_code
_entity_poly.pdbx_strand_id
1 'polypeptide(L)'
;MENNRPDPDKLLEQVKEEESRINQGKLKIFFGYAAGVGKTYAMLEAAAQMAEAGVDVAAGYIEPHARPETMALLDGLEQLPVLEIPYKNIVLREFDLDAALKRRPQLLLVDELAHTNAAGCRHTKRYQDIQELLKEGISVYTTVNVQHLESLNDIVASITGITVQERIPDFVFDQADQVELVDIEPADLLERLKEGKVYCPKQAGTAMDHFFTLDNLTALREIALRRTADQVNRVTEKNREQNRESEYYTGEHILVCLSASPSNAKVIRAAARMANAFRARFTAVHVEAPGGEGMGDEDALRLRMNQRLAEQLGAKTVTLYGGDITRQIAEYARISGVSKIVLGRSYTKKKLFSQNVNFADQLTALVPRMEIYLIPDTYTRPYAKKNRLESIIAVKDKNYLKDSLAMLAVLGISTILAFLFRLLGINEANIVTIYILGVLIIALITENQIYNLLASVLSVVCFNIFFTIPYNSLKVRDPGYMITFLIMFLAGFITALSLIHI
;
A
#
# COMPACT_ATOMS: atom_id res chain seq x y z
N MET A 1 -11.24 -8.58 30.83
CA MET A 1 -11.79 -9.53 29.84
C MET A 1 -13.08 -8.91 29.33
N GLU A 2 -13.00 -7.98 28.39
CA GLU A 2 -14.17 -7.42 27.71
C GLU A 2 -14.69 -8.42 26.71
N ASN A 3 -15.98 -8.69 26.84
CA ASN A 3 -16.75 -9.69 26.14
C ASN A 3 -16.87 -9.28 24.66
N ASN A 4 -15.98 -9.77 23.80
CA ASN A 4 -16.01 -9.55 22.36
C ASN A 4 -17.05 -10.48 21.68
N ARG A 5 -18.30 -10.47 22.20
CA ARG A 5 -19.44 -11.08 21.50
C ARG A 5 -19.92 -10.10 20.45
N PRO A 6 -20.00 -10.50 19.17
CA PRO A 6 -20.61 -9.66 18.15
C PRO A 6 -22.04 -9.33 18.55
N ASP A 7 -22.43 -8.10 18.31
CA ASP A 7 -23.77 -7.57 18.58
C ASP A 7 -24.81 -8.43 17.85
N PRO A 8 -25.77 -9.07 18.58
CA PRO A 8 -26.76 -9.97 17.97
C PRO A 8 -27.62 -9.27 16.92
N ASP A 9 -27.90 -7.98 17.08
CA ASP A 9 -28.70 -7.22 16.13
C ASP A 9 -27.95 -6.97 14.82
N LYS A 10 -26.63 -6.71 14.88
CA LYS A 10 -25.77 -6.61 13.67
C LYS A 10 -25.62 -7.95 12.95
N LEU A 11 -25.54 -9.06 13.70
CA LEU A 11 -25.53 -10.40 13.11
C LEU A 11 -26.86 -10.72 12.43
N LEU A 12 -27.99 -10.34 13.03
CA LEU A 12 -29.31 -10.54 12.46
C LEU A 12 -29.51 -9.69 11.19
N GLU A 13 -29.00 -8.45 11.17
CA GLU A 13 -28.99 -7.61 9.97
C GLU A 13 -28.12 -8.23 8.86
N GLN A 14 -26.94 -8.74 9.19
CA GLN A 14 -26.05 -9.40 8.20
C GLN A 14 -26.71 -10.66 7.62
N VAL A 15 -27.35 -11.49 8.44
CA VAL A 15 -28.05 -12.69 7.97
C VAL A 15 -29.23 -12.32 7.06
N LYS A 16 -30.02 -11.30 7.43
CA LYS A 16 -31.12 -10.79 6.59
C LYS A 16 -30.62 -10.19 5.27
N GLU A 17 -29.50 -9.49 5.28
CA GLU A 17 -28.87 -8.99 4.06
C GLU A 17 -28.34 -10.12 3.17
N GLU A 18 -27.76 -11.17 3.74
CA GLU A 18 -27.33 -12.36 3.02
C GLU A 18 -28.50 -13.15 2.43
N GLU A 19 -29.55 -13.41 3.20
CA GLU A 19 -30.79 -14.06 2.72
C GLU A 19 -31.46 -13.24 1.59
N SER A 20 -31.49 -11.93 1.74
CA SER A 20 -32.03 -11.02 0.71
C SER A 20 -31.19 -11.08 -0.58
N ARG A 21 -29.86 -11.20 -0.48
CA ARG A 21 -28.96 -11.33 -1.65
C ARG A 21 -29.10 -12.69 -2.36
N ILE A 22 -29.33 -13.76 -1.62
CA ILE A 22 -29.49 -15.11 -2.20
C ILE A 22 -30.76 -15.18 -3.06
N ASN A 23 -31.80 -14.44 -2.68
CA ASN A 23 -33.08 -14.41 -3.38
C ASN A 23 -33.19 -13.33 -4.46
N GLN A 24 -32.20 -12.45 -4.62
CA GLN A 24 -32.19 -11.43 -5.66
C GLN A 24 -31.83 -12.00 -7.02
N GLY A 25 -32.45 -11.45 -8.08
CA GLY A 25 -32.04 -11.68 -9.45
C GLY A 25 -30.63 -11.12 -9.73
N LYS A 26 -29.94 -11.68 -10.70
CA LYS A 26 -28.60 -11.28 -11.10
C LYS A 26 -28.62 -10.27 -12.23
N LEU A 27 -27.78 -9.26 -12.14
CA LEU A 27 -27.62 -8.23 -13.17
C LEU A 27 -26.38 -8.50 -14.02
N LYS A 28 -26.57 -8.70 -15.33
CA LYS A 28 -25.49 -8.75 -16.32
C LYS A 28 -25.59 -7.53 -17.25
N ILE A 29 -24.52 -6.77 -17.35
CA ILE A 29 -24.42 -5.58 -18.20
C ILE A 29 -23.50 -5.86 -19.37
N PHE A 30 -24.02 -5.70 -20.61
CA PHE A 30 -23.23 -5.65 -21.83
C PHE A 30 -22.76 -4.21 -22.04
N PHE A 31 -21.48 -3.98 -21.81
CA PHE A 31 -20.86 -2.67 -21.75
C PHE A 31 -20.08 -2.38 -23.03
N GLY A 32 -20.19 -1.18 -23.57
CA GLY A 32 -19.44 -0.79 -24.76
C GLY A 32 -19.03 0.68 -24.72
N TYR A 33 -18.04 1.02 -25.56
CA TYR A 33 -17.52 2.39 -25.60
C TYR A 33 -18.37 3.34 -26.47
N ALA A 34 -19.20 2.81 -27.37
CA ALA A 34 -20.07 3.63 -28.24
C ALA A 34 -21.30 2.84 -28.70
N ALA A 35 -22.27 3.54 -29.34
CA ALA A 35 -23.35 2.91 -30.08
C ALA A 35 -22.78 2.15 -31.30
N GLY A 36 -23.37 1.02 -31.65
CA GLY A 36 -22.96 0.25 -32.84
C GLY A 36 -21.89 -0.80 -32.63
N VAL A 37 -21.28 -0.90 -31.45
CA VAL A 37 -20.25 -1.92 -31.12
C VAL A 37 -20.82 -3.36 -31.08
N GLY A 38 -22.16 -3.53 -31.02
CA GLY A 38 -22.79 -4.84 -31.04
C GLY A 38 -23.37 -5.32 -29.71
N LYS A 39 -23.54 -4.46 -28.69
CA LYS A 39 -24.03 -4.84 -27.36
C LYS A 39 -25.35 -5.59 -27.36
N THR A 40 -26.37 -5.06 -28.06
CA THR A 40 -27.68 -5.69 -28.15
C THR A 40 -27.61 -7.05 -28.85
N TYR A 41 -26.75 -7.20 -29.87
CA TYR A 41 -26.49 -8.48 -30.52
C TYR A 41 -25.88 -9.49 -29.54
N ALA A 42 -24.81 -9.11 -28.85
CA ALA A 42 -24.14 -9.97 -27.84
C ALA A 42 -25.11 -10.36 -26.70
N MET A 43 -25.95 -9.42 -26.24
CA MET A 43 -26.98 -9.69 -25.23
C MET A 43 -27.98 -10.74 -25.71
N LEU A 44 -28.49 -10.62 -26.93
CA LEU A 44 -29.46 -11.56 -27.52
C LEU A 44 -28.82 -12.93 -27.78
N GLU A 45 -27.59 -12.97 -28.27
CA GLU A 45 -26.83 -14.22 -28.45
C GLU A 45 -26.63 -14.96 -27.12
N ALA A 46 -26.21 -14.25 -26.07
CA ALA A 46 -26.08 -14.83 -24.73
C ALA A 46 -27.44 -15.30 -24.18
N ALA A 47 -28.51 -14.58 -24.45
CA ALA A 47 -29.86 -14.95 -24.05
C ALA A 47 -30.38 -16.21 -24.78
N ALA A 48 -30.11 -16.33 -26.08
CA ALA A 48 -30.45 -17.53 -26.87
C ALA A 48 -29.74 -18.77 -26.31
N GLN A 49 -28.45 -18.67 -25.96
CA GLN A 49 -27.71 -19.75 -25.32
C GLN A 49 -28.32 -20.16 -23.95
N MET A 50 -28.80 -19.18 -23.17
CA MET A 50 -29.50 -19.49 -21.91
C MET A 50 -30.85 -20.18 -22.16
N ALA A 51 -31.61 -19.77 -23.17
CA ALA A 51 -32.85 -20.41 -23.54
C ALA A 51 -32.63 -21.86 -24.04
N GLU A 52 -31.60 -22.10 -24.84
CA GLU A 52 -31.17 -23.44 -25.25
C GLU A 52 -30.76 -24.32 -24.06
N ALA A 53 -30.19 -23.73 -23.00
CA ALA A 53 -29.88 -24.41 -21.76
C ALA A 53 -31.10 -24.67 -20.86
N GLY A 54 -32.31 -24.29 -21.30
CA GLY A 54 -33.57 -24.53 -20.59
C GLY A 54 -33.95 -23.45 -19.57
N VAL A 55 -33.32 -22.30 -19.60
CA VAL A 55 -33.70 -21.15 -18.77
C VAL A 55 -34.91 -20.45 -19.35
N ASP A 56 -35.88 -20.07 -18.53
CA ASP A 56 -37.09 -19.31 -18.95
C ASP A 56 -36.68 -17.86 -19.24
N VAL A 57 -36.51 -17.54 -20.52
CA VAL A 57 -36.03 -16.24 -21.02
C VAL A 57 -37.13 -15.48 -21.73
N ALA A 58 -37.28 -14.19 -21.43
CA ALA A 58 -38.19 -13.30 -22.14
C ALA A 58 -37.51 -11.98 -22.51
N ALA A 59 -37.88 -11.40 -23.65
CA ALA A 59 -37.48 -10.06 -24.07
C ALA A 59 -38.52 -9.04 -23.54
N GLY A 60 -38.15 -8.22 -22.56
CA GLY A 60 -39.02 -7.19 -22.03
C GLY A 60 -39.02 -5.91 -22.86
N TYR A 61 -37.85 -5.44 -23.24
CA TYR A 61 -37.67 -4.31 -24.15
C TYR A 61 -36.37 -4.41 -24.91
N ILE A 62 -36.46 -4.36 -26.22
CA ILE A 62 -35.31 -4.28 -27.11
C ILE A 62 -35.54 -3.09 -28.03
N GLU A 63 -34.56 -2.17 -28.08
CA GLU A 63 -34.67 -1.01 -28.97
C GLU A 63 -34.76 -1.47 -30.44
N PRO A 64 -35.79 -1.08 -31.18
CA PRO A 64 -36.03 -1.52 -32.53
C PRO A 64 -35.08 -0.83 -33.53
N HIS A 65 -33.80 -1.09 -33.41
CA HIS A 65 -32.87 -0.78 -34.47
C HIS A 65 -33.10 -1.79 -35.61
N ALA A 66 -33.55 -1.33 -36.75
CA ALA A 66 -33.93 -2.16 -37.91
C ALA A 66 -32.73 -2.94 -38.48
N ARG A 67 -32.20 -3.90 -37.74
CA ARG A 67 -31.12 -4.78 -38.17
C ARG A 67 -31.64 -6.20 -38.31
N PRO A 68 -31.66 -6.75 -39.54
CA PRO A 68 -32.17 -8.10 -39.77
C PRO A 68 -31.49 -9.17 -38.92
N GLU A 69 -30.17 -9.05 -38.71
CA GLU A 69 -29.36 -9.99 -37.91
C GLU A 69 -29.76 -9.99 -36.43
N THR A 70 -30.05 -8.81 -35.87
CA THR A 70 -30.49 -8.68 -34.47
C THR A 70 -31.94 -9.17 -34.31
N MET A 71 -32.79 -8.88 -35.26
CA MET A 71 -34.19 -9.31 -35.23
C MET A 71 -34.31 -10.83 -35.38
N ALA A 72 -33.46 -11.48 -36.18
CA ALA A 72 -33.42 -12.93 -36.29
C ALA A 72 -33.15 -13.65 -34.97
N LEU A 73 -32.33 -13.06 -34.09
CA LEU A 73 -32.09 -13.59 -32.75
C LEU A 73 -33.27 -13.37 -31.79
N LEU A 74 -34.05 -12.33 -32.02
CA LEU A 74 -35.22 -12.00 -31.21
C LEU A 74 -36.41 -12.90 -31.55
N ASP A 75 -36.54 -13.34 -32.81
CA ASP A 75 -37.65 -14.20 -33.29
C ASP A 75 -37.70 -15.54 -32.53
N GLY A 76 -36.60 -16.00 -31.94
CA GLY A 76 -36.53 -17.22 -31.13
C GLY A 76 -36.92 -17.05 -29.66
N LEU A 77 -37.19 -15.84 -29.19
CA LEU A 77 -37.46 -15.53 -27.79
C LEU A 77 -38.90 -15.01 -27.60
N GLU A 78 -39.49 -15.34 -26.42
CA GLU A 78 -40.74 -14.73 -25.99
C GLU A 78 -40.57 -13.23 -25.83
N GLN A 79 -41.46 -12.44 -26.47
CA GLN A 79 -41.46 -10.98 -26.34
C GLN A 79 -42.65 -10.53 -25.51
N LEU A 80 -42.36 -9.75 -24.46
CA LEU A 80 -43.42 -9.14 -23.64
C LEU A 80 -44.05 -7.94 -24.37
N PRO A 81 -45.30 -7.59 -24.04
CA PRO A 81 -45.91 -6.38 -24.57
C PRO A 81 -45.14 -5.15 -24.09
N VAL A 82 -45.11 -4.12 -24.92
CA VAL A 82 -44.57 -2.82 -24.59
C VAL A 82 -45.67 -1.88 -24.11
N LEU A 83 -45.34 -0.96 -23.21
CA LEU A 83 -46.27 0.08 -22.80
C LEU A 83 -46.33 1.17 -23.85
N GLU A 84 -47.50 1.41 -24.43
CA GLU A 84 -47.73 2.45 -25.43
C GLU A 84 -48.23 3.73 -24.74
N ILE A 85 -47.43 4.81 -24.79
CA ILE A 85 -47.76 6.10 -24.15
C ILE A 85 -47.98 7.14 -25.22
N PRO A 86 -49.22 7.70 -25.38
CA PRO A 86 -49.45 8.79 -26.26
C PRO A 86 -48.71 10.04 -25.87
N TYR A 87 -47.88 10.59 -26.75
CA TYR A 87 -47.17 11.83 -26.52
C TYR A 87 -47.28 12.75 -27.73
N LYS A 88 -48.04 13.83 -27.58
CA LYS A 88 -48.36 14.75 -28.69
C LYS A 88 -48.95 13.98 -29.87
N ASN A 89 -48.26 13.93 -31.01
CA ASN A 89 -48.73 13.25 -32.25
C ASN A 89 -48.02 11.92 -32.50
N ILE A 90 -47.30 11.37 -31.51
CA ILE A 90 -46.58 10.12 -31.59
C ILE A 90 -46.95 9.20 -30.44
N VAL A 91 -46.76 7.91 -30.62
CA VAL A 91 -46.87 6.93 -29.53
C VAL A 91 -45.46 6.51 -29.17
N LEU A 92 -45.09 6.73 -27.91
CA LEU A 92 -43.83 6.25 -27.34
C LEU A 92 -44.01 4.81 -26.89
N ARG A 93 -43.02 3.99 -27.16
CA ARG A 93 -43.00 2.58 -26.74
C ARG A 93 -42.00 2.44 -25.61
N GLU A 94 -42.48 2.06 -24.44
CA GLU A 94 -41.69 1.92 -23.26
C GLU A 94 -41.71 0.50 -22.69
N PHE A 95 -40.79 0.17 -21.86
CA PHE A 95 -40.75 -1.10 -21.13
C PHE A 95 -41.98 -1.23 -20.19
N ASP A 96 -42.72 -2.32 -20.29
CA ASP A 96 -43.83 -2.62 -19.40
C ASP A 96 -43.35 -3.44 -18.20
N LEU A 97 -43.03 -2.72 -17.10
CA LEU A 97 -42.58 -3.32 -15.84
C LEU A 97 -43.65 -4.22 -15.20
N ASP A 98 -44.92 -3.82 -15.29
CA ASP A 98 -46.03 -4.58 -14.69
C ASP A 98 -46.26 -5.92 -15.42
N ALA A 99 -46.16 -5.93 -16.74
CA ALA A 99 -46.23 -7.15 -17.53
C ALA A 99 -45.06 -8.09 -17.20
N ALA A 100 -43.85 -7.54 -17.01
CA ALA A 100 -42.66 -8.31 -16.67
C ALA A 100 -42.77 -8.93 -15.24
N LEU A 101 -43.22 -8.15 -14.25
CA LEU A 101 -43.45 -8.63 -12.89
C LEU A 101 -44.56 -9.69 -12.80
N LYS A 102 -45.58 -9.56 -13.63
CA LYS A 102 -46.65 -10.55 -13.73
C LYS A 102 -46.21 -11.86 -14.37
N ARG A 103 -45.36 -11.79 -15.44
CA ARG A 103 -44.84 -12.95 -16.17
C ARG A 103 -43.78 -13.70 -15.35
N ARG A 104 -42.91 -13.00 -14.60
CA ARG A 104 -41.86 -13.53 -13.77
C ARG A 104 -40.91 -14.52 -14.47
N PRO A 105 -40.30 -14.18 -15.60
CA PRO A 105 -39.30 -15.04 -16.21
C PRO A 105 -38.07 -15.20 -15.31
N GLN A 106 -37.28 -16.24 -15.52
CA GLN A 106 -36.02 -16.41 -14.83
C GLN A 106 -34.96 -15.39 -15.29
N LEU A 107 -34.99 -15.05 -16.61
CA LEU A 107 -34.13 -14.07 -17.25
C LEU A 107 -34.94 -13.12 -18.11
N LEU A 108 -34.79 -11.84 -17.89
CA LEU A 108 -35.44 -10.79 -18.69
C LEU A 108 -34.38 -9.93 -19.39
N LEU A 109 -34.63 -9.62 -20.67
CA LEU A 109 -33.80 -8.73 -21.46
C LEU A 109 -34.41 -7.33 -21.48
N VAL A 110 -33.65 -6.34 -21.03
CA VAL A 110 -34.08 -4.94 -20.99
C VAL A 110 -32.94 -4.06 -21.53
N ASP A 111 -33.04 -3.65 -22.77
CA ASP A 111 -32.04 -2.84 -23.46
C ASP A 111 -32.00 -1.39 -22.90
N GLU A 112 -30.88 -0.69 -23.08
CA GLU A 112 -30.68 0.72 -22.73
C GLU A 112 -30.90 1.07 -21.27
N LEU A 113 -30.04 0.56 -20.36
CA LEU A 113 -30.05 0.79 -18.91
C LEU A 113 -30.18 2.27 -18.50
N ALA A 114 -29.61 3.21 -19.29
CA ALA A 114 -29.58 4.63 -18.98
C ALA A 114 -30.81 5.42 -19.44
N HIS A 115 -31.74 4.75 -20.13
CA HIS A 115 -32.91 5.38 -20.71
C HIS A 115 -33.73 6.16 -19.68
N THR A 116 -34.29 7.29 -20.10
CA THR A 116 -35.22 8.09 -19.31
C THR A 116 -36.64 7.78 -19.76
N ASN A 117 -37.38 7.06 -18.93
CA ASN A 117 -38.73 6.62 -19.24
C ASN A 117 -39.68 7.81 -19.49
N ALA A 118 -40.66 7.61 -20.36
CA ALA A 118 -41.65 8.63 -20.62
C ALA A 118 -42.54 8.90 -19.39
N ALA A 119 -43.13 10.11 -19.38
CA ALA A 119 -44.07 10.48 -18.32
C ALA A 119 -45.30 9.54 -18.36
N GLY A 120 -45.59 8.88 -17.25
CA GLY A 120 -46.64 7.84 -17.16
C GLY A 120 -46.10 6.45 -16.82
N CYS A 121 -44.80 6.22 -16.94
CA CYS A 121 -44.17 5.01 -16.43
C CYS A 121 -44.05 5.06 -14.88
N ARG A 122 -43.92 3.89 -14.25
CA ARG A 122 -43.80 3.77 -12.78
C ARG A 122 -42.54 4.47 -12.24
N HIS A 123 -41.42 4.31 -12.88
CA HIS A 123 -40.15 4.96 -12.55
C HIS A 123 -39.72 5.94 -13.65
N THR A 124 -38.95 6.94 -13.28
CA THR A 124 -38.43 7.93 -14.23
C THR A 124 -37.21 7.44 -15.01
N LYS A 125 -36.54 6.40 -14.51
CA LYS A 125 -35.35 5.83 -15.12
C LYS A 125 -35.44 4.31 -15.22
N ARG A 126 -35.01 3.77 -16.34
CA ARG A 126 -35.03 2.33 -16.63
C ARG A 126 -34.20 1.51 -15.65
N TYR A 127 -33.09 2.04 -15.16
CA TYR A 127 -32.30 1.34 -14.14
C TYR A 127 -33.12 1.12 -12.84
N GLN A 128 -34.07 1.96 -12.51
CA GLN A 128 -34.97 1.79 -11.36
C GLN A 128 -35.96 0.64 -11.57
N ASP A 129 -36.49 0.50 -12.78
CA ASP A 129 -37.32 -0.65 -13.16
C ASP A 129 -36.53 -1.94 -13.01
N ILE A 130 -35.28 -1.95 -13.50
CA ILE A 130 -34.38 -3.10 -13.39
C ILE A 130 -34.09 -3.43 -11.91
N GLN A 131 -33.88 -2.43 -11.06
CA GLN A 131 -33.66 -2.65 -9.62
C GLN A 131 -34.89 -3.29 -8.94
N GLU A 132 -36.10 -2.96 -9.36
CA GLU A 132 -37.34 -3.59 -8.86
C GLU A 132 -37.43 -5.05 -9.31
N LEU A 133 -37.13 -5.35 -10.57
CA LEU A 133 -37.05 -6.73 -11.10
C LEU A 133 -36.06 -7.60 -10.34
N LEU A 134 -34.84 -7.07 -10.07
CA LEU A 134 -33.82 -7.79 -9.33
C LEU A 134 -34.27 -8.10 -7.89
N LYS A 135 -34.95 -7.17 -7.21
CA LYS A 135 -35.52 -7.38 -5.88
C LYS A 135 -36.56 -8.50 -5.85
N GLU A 136 -37.33 -8.62 -6.93
CA GLU A 136 -38.33 -9.68 -7.12
C GLU A 136 -37.75 -11.03 -7.56
N GLY A 137 -36.40 -11.14 -7.65
CA GLY A 137 -35.70 -12.36 -8.00
C GLY A 137 -35.58 -12.63 -9.50
N ILE A 138 -35.94 -11.68 -10.35
CA ILE A 138 -35.82 -11.81 -11.81
C ILE A 138 -34.42 -11.35 -12.23
N SER A 139 -33.65 -12.22 -12.90
CA SER A 139 -32.35 -11.86 -13.45
C SER A 139 -32.51 -11.01 -14.71
N VAL A 140 -31.63 -10.03 -14.90
CA VAL A 140 -31.73 -9.08 -16.02
C VAL A 140 -30.43 -9.00 -16.80
N TYR A 141 -30.55 -9.08 -18.13
CA TYR A 141 -29.51 -8.68 -19.08
C TYR A 141 -29.84 -7.31 -19.65
N THR A 142 -28.87 -6.42 -19.67
CA THR A 142 -29.07 -5.04 -20.16
C THR A 142 -27.81 -4.51 -20.85
N THR A 143 -27.94 -3.39 -21.55
CA THR A 143 -26.83 -2.75 -22.26
C THR A 143 -26.57 -1.34 -21.74
N VAL A 144 -25.30 -0.90 -21.77
CA VAL A 144 -24.96 0.50 -21.49
C VAL A 144 -23.67 0.91 -22.23
N ASN A 145 -23.56 2.18 -22.59
CA ASN A 145 -22.32 2.76 -23.12
C ASN A 145 -21.57 3.53 -22.04
N VAL A 146 -20.26 3.63 -22.18
CA VAL A 146 -19.36 4.36 -21.28
C VAL A 146 -19.80 5.80 -20.99
N GLN A 147 -20.37 6.47 -21.99
CA GLN A 147 -20.84 7.86 -21.92
C GLN A 147 -22.02 8.08 -20.97
N HIS A 148 -22.71 7.03 -20.56
CA HIS A 148 -23.85 7.10 -19.66
C HIS A 148 -23.48 6.93 -18.18
N LEU A 149 -22.22 6.65 -17.85
CA LEU A 149 -21.75 6.59 -16.46
C LEU A 149 -21.54 8.01 -15.92
N GLU A 150 -22.15 8.32 -14.76
CA GLU A 150 -22.13 9.66 -14.16
C GLU A 150 -20.71 10.20 -13.95
N SER A 151 -19.82 9.39 -13.39
CA SER A 151 -18.43 9.80 -13.10
C SER A 151 -17.58 10.04 -14.34
N LEU A 152 -17.98 9.52 -15.51
CA LEU A 152 -17.24 9.66 -16.74
C LEU A 152 -17.79 10.74 -17.68
N ASN A 153 -18.92 11.36 -17.32
CA ASN A 153 -19.61 12.31 -18.19
C ASN A 153 -18.74 13.51 -18.57
N ASP A 154 -18.02 14.09 -17.62
CA ASP A 154 -17.15 15.26 -17.87
C ASP A 154 -15.95 14.89 -18.76
N ILE A 155 -15.41 13.68 -18.56
CA ILE A 155 -14.30 13.18 -19.38
C ILE A 155 -14.79 12.93 -20.82
N VAL A 156 -15.94 12.28 -20.97
CA VAL A 156 -16.55 12.04 -22.28
C VAL A 156 -16.88 13.35 -22.98
N ALA A 157 -17.44 14.35 -22.28
CA ALA A 157 -17.73 15.67 -22.83
C ALA A 157 -16.43 16.38 -23.27
N SER A 158 -15.34 16.24 -22.54
CA SER A 158 -14.04 16.83 -22.92
C SER A 158 -13.44 16.22 -24.19
N ILE A 159 -13.69 14.92 -24.44
CA ILE A 159 -13.20 14.19 -25.59
C ILE A 159 -14.08 14.47 -26.83
N THR A 160 -15.40 14.35 -26.66
CA THR A 160 -16.35 14.37 -27.77
C THR A 160 -16.98 15.73 -28.05
N GLY A 161 -16.85 16.69 -27.11
CA GLY A 161 -17.56 17.96 -27.15
C GLY A 161 -19.06 17.87 -26.86
N ILE A 162 -19.57 16.67 -26.50
CA ILE A 162 -21.01 16.42 -26.32
C ILE A 162 -21.30 16.02 -24.87
N THR A 163 -22.24 16.73 -24.23
CA THR A 163 -22.74 16.37 -22.91
C THR A 163 -23.93 15.44 -23.03
N VAL A 164 -23.82 14.24 -22.46
CA VAL A 164 -24.89 13.24 -22.47
C VAL A 164 -25.86 13.49 -21.33
N GLN A 165 -27.16 13.54 -21.65
CA GLN A 165 -28.23 13.82 -20.65
C GLN A 165 -28.67 12.54 -19.93
N GLU A 166 -28.69 11.41 -20.61
CA GLU A 166 -29.07 10.13 -20.06
C GLU A 166 -27.90 9.52 -19.31
N ARG A 167 -28.04 9.41 -18.00
CA ARG A 167 -26.97 8.92 -17.12
C ARG A 167 -27.50 7.94 -16.11
N ILE A 168 -26.61 7.05 -15.67
CA ILE A 168 -26.82 6.16 -14.54
C ILE A 168 -25.79 6.47 -13.46
N PRO A 169 -26.16 6.41 -12.17
CA PRO A 169 -25.20 6.48 -11.06
C PRO A 169 -24.23 5.32 -11.12
N ASP A 170 -22.96 5.56 -10.76
CA ASP A 170 -21.91 4.56 -10.82
C ASP A 170 -22.22 3.30 -9.99
N PHE A 171 -22.93 3.46 -8.87
CA PHE A 171 -23.26 2.33 -8.00
C PHE A 171 -24.12 1.26 -8.74
N VAL A 172 -24.92 1.64 -9.73
CA VAL A 172 -25.72 0.69 -10.53
C VAL A 172 -24.83 -0.22 -11.35
N PHE A 173 -23.79 0.36 -11.97
CA PHE A 173 -22.76 -0.38 -12.69
C PHE A 173 -21.90 -1.23 -11.74
N ASP A 174 -21.53 -0.67 -10.58
CA ASP A 174 -20.69 -1.31 -9.57
C ASP A 174 -21.37 -2.50 -8.86
N GLN A 175 -22.70 -2.49 -8.80
CA GLN A 175 -23.51 -3.57 -8.22
C GLN A 175 -23.81 -4.71 -9.18
N ALA A 176 -23.49 -4.56 -10.48
CA ALA A 176 -23.70 -5.63 -11.45
C ALA A 176 -22.89 -6.88 -11.06
N ASP A 177 -23.56 -8.05 -11.14
CA ASP A 177 -22.94 -9.35 -10.89
C ASP A 177 -21.93 -9.71 -11.96
N GLN A 178 -22.22 -9.32 -13.21
CA GLN A 178 -21.35 -9.53 -14.35
C GLN A 178 -21.36 -8.32 -15.28
N VAL A 179 -20.20 -7.90 -15.73
CA VAL A 179 -20.03 -6.92 -16.81
C VAL A 179 -19.24 -7.57 -17.93
N GLU A 180 -19.85 -7.61 -19.11
CA GLU A 180 -19.23 -8.10 -20.33
C GLU A 180 -18.90 -6.93 -21.25
N LEU A 181 -17.61 -6.76 -21.56
CA LEU A 181 -17.17 -5.72 -22.49
C LEU A 181 -17.37 -6.20 -23.92
N VAL A 182 -18.21 -5.48 -24.65
CA VAL A 182 -18.40 -5.67 -26.09
C VAL A 182 -17.52 -4.68 -26.83
N ASP A 183 -16.46 -5.19 -27.45
CA ASP A 183 -15.40 -4.39 -28.05
C ASP A 183 -15.20 -4.73 -29.53
N ILE A 184 -15.03 -3.72 -30.35
CA ILE A 184 -14.56 -3.82 -31.73
C ILE A 184 -13.51 -2.72 -31.99
N GLU A 185 -12.70 -2.87 -33.03
CA GLU A 185 -11.75 -1.84 -33.42
C GLU A 185 -12.48 -0.54 -33.85
N PRO A 186 -12.01 0.64 -33.44
CA PRO A 186 -12.62 1.91 -33.83
C PRO A 186 -12.75 2.11 -35.35
N ALA A 187 -11.79 1.60 -36.13
CA ALA A 187 -11.85 1.65 -37.59
C ALA A 187 -13.02 0.84 -38.16
N ASP A 188 -13.27 -0.35 -37.60
CA ASP A 188 -14.37 -1.24 -38.02
C ASP A 188 -15.73 -0.63 -37.63
N LEU A 189 -15.81 0.06 -36.49
CA LEU A 189 -17.01 0.79 -36.09
C LEU A 189 -17.32 1.93 -37.06
N LEU A 190 -16.30 2.67 -37.51
CA LEU A 190 -16.46 3.72 -38.52
C LEU A 190 -16.91 3.17 -39.86
N GLU A 191 -16.43 2.01 -40.25
CA GLU A 191 -16.88 1.32 -41.48
C GLU A 191 -18.35 0.90 -41.36
N ARG A 192 -18.75 0.26 -40.26
CA ARG A 192 -20.16 -0.05 -39.96
C ARG A 192 -21.08 1.17 -39.97
N LEU A 193 -20.57 2.32 -39.50
CA LEU A 193 -21.32 3.57 -39.52
C LEU A 193 -21.52 4.07 -40.95
N LYS A 194 -20.49 4.03 -41.80
CA LYS A 194 -20.56 4.40 -43.22
C LYS A 194 -21.52 3.52 -44.02
N GLU A 195 -21.59 2.24 -43.68
CA GLU A 195 -22.52 1.27 -44.26
C GLU A 195 -23.98 1.45 -43.79
N GLY A 196 -24.23 2.43 -42.90
CA GLY A 196 -25.58 2.67 -42.34
C GLY A 196 -26.03 1.64 -41.32
N LYS A 197 -25.12 0.80 -40.84
CA LYS A 197 -25.42 -0.26 -39.87
C LYS A 197 -25.56 0.25 -38.41
N VAL A 198 -25.30 1.53 -38.12
CA VAL A 198 -25.40 2.12 -36.77
C VAL A 198 -26.55 3.13 -36.71
N TYR A 199 -26.65 4.04 -37.68
CA TYR A 199 -27.68 5.07 -37.81
C TYR A 199 -28.18 5.14 -39.25
N CYS A 200 -29.41 5.65 -39.43
CA CYS A 200 -29.88 5.97 -40.76
C CYS A 200 -28.94 6.99 -41.45
N PRO A 201 -28.72 6.87 -42.79
CA PRO A 201 -27.72 7.68 -43.52
C PRO A 201 -27.80 9.20 -43.31
N LYS A 202 -29.01 9.74 -43.10
CA LYS A 202 -29.21 11.17 -42.83
C LYS A 202 -28.76 11.63 -41.46
N GLN A 203 -28.75 10.74 -40.46
CA GLN A 203 -28.30 11.01 -39.09
C GLN A 203 -26.80 10.70 -38.91
N ALA A 204 -26.28 9.79 -39.73
CA ALA A 204 -24.87 9.38 -39.69
C ALA A 204 -23.90 10.56 -39.99
N GLY A 205 -24.23 11.43 -40.96
CA GLY A 205 -23.38 12.56 -41.36
C GLY A 205 -23.05 13.49 -40.19
N THR A 206 -24.07 13.93 -39.46
CA THR A 206 -23.88 14.85 -38.31
C THR A 206 -23.20 14.19 -37.11
N ALA A 207 -23.45 12.89 -36.89
CA ALA A 207 -22.82 12.11 -35.84
C ALA A 207 -21.32 11.87 -36.12
N MET A 208 -20.94 11.66 -37.39
CA MET A 208 -19.55 11.47 -37.80
C MET A 208 -18.67 12.70 -37.59
N ASP A 209 -19.23 13.91 -37.73
CA ASP A 209 -18.48 15.15 -37.70
C ASP A 209 -17.94 15.52 -36.28
N HIS A 210 -18.55 14.98 -35.22
CA HIS A 210 -18.22 15.38 -33.86
C HIS A 210 -17.89 14.21 -32.93
N PHE A 211 -18.74 13.16 -32.85
CA PHE A 211 -18.59 12.07 -31.91
C PHE A 211 -17.75 10.91 -32.46
N PHE A 212 -18.08 10.45 -33.67
CA PHE A 212 -17.48 9.26 -34.27
C PHE A 212 -16.23 9.58 -35.10
N THR A 213 -15.23 10.15 -34.44
CA THR A 213 -13.86 10.28 -34.99
C THR A 213 -12.98 9.15 -34.46
N LEU A 214 -11.94 8.78 -35.21
CA LEU A 214 -11.02 7.71 -34.79
C LEU A 214 -10.41 7.99 -33.41
N ASP A 215 -9.98 9.23 -33.17
CA ASP A 215 -9.35 9.65 -31.93
C ASP A 215 -10.32 9.57 -30.75
N ASN A 216 -11.55 10.09 -30.91
CA ASN A 216 -12.56 10.04 -29.87
C ASN A 216 -12.95 8.60 -29.52
N LEU A 217 -13.17 7.76 -30.53
CA LEU A 217 -13.54 6.35 -30.33
C LEU A 217 -12.39 5.58 -29.65
N THR A 218 -11.15 5.86 -30.00
CA THR A 218 -9.97 5.25 -29.36
C THR A 218 -9.91 5.66 -27.87
N ALA A 219 -10.11 6.92 -27.55
CA ALA A 219 -10.13 7.41 -26.19
C ALA A 219 -11.31 6.82 -25.38
N LEU A 220 -12.52 6.77 -25.96
CA LEU A 220 -13.68 6.17 -25.30
C LEU A 220 -13.48 4.66 -25.05
N ARG A 221 -12.86 3.93 -26.01
CA ARG A 221 -12.51 2.52 -25.88
C ARG A 221 -11.52 2.31 -24.72
N GLU A 222 -10.49 3.16 -24.61
CA GLU A 222 -9.53 3.09 -23.50
C GLU A 222 -10.23 3.28 -22.14
N ILE A 223 -11.14 4.24 -22.04
CA ILE A 223 -11.90 4.49 -20.80
C ILE A 223 -12.79 3.28 -20.46
N ALA A 224 -13.46 2.69 -21.46
CA ALA A 224 -14.31 1.52 -21.26
C ALA A 224 -13.50 0.31 -20.77
N LEU A 225 -12.35 0.04 -21.37
CA LEU A 225 -11.42 -1.02 -20.96
C LEU A 225 -10.96 -0.82 -19.50
N ARG A 226 -10.55 0.39 -19.15
CA ARG A 226 -10.13 0.71 -17.77
C ARG A 226 -11.28 0.51 -16.78
N ARG A 227 -12.48 0.99 -17.12
CA ARG A 227 -13.65 0.87 -16.23
C ARG A 227 -14.06 -0.57 -16.01
N THR A 228 -13.96 -1.41 -17.05
CA THR A 228 -14.21 -2.85 -16.94
C THR A 228 -13.16 -3.53 -16.06
N ALA A 229 -11.88 -3.19 -16.23
CA ALA A 229 -10.81 -3.72 -15.40
C ALA A 229 -11.00 -3.34 -13.90
N ASP A 230 -11.40 -2.09 -13.62
CA ASP A 230 -11.71 -1.63 -12.26
C ASP A 230 -12.88 -2.45 -11.65
N GLN A 231 -13.91 -2.79 -12.47
CA GLN A 231 -15.04 -3.60 -12.02
C GLN A 231 -14.62 -5.05 -11.70
N VAL A 232 -13.82 -5.68 -12.57
CA VAL A 232 -13.27 -7.02 -12.32
C VAL A 232 -12.48 -7.06 -11.02
N ASN A 233 -11.66 -6.03 -10.77
CA ASN A 233 -10.89 -5.93 -9.53
C ASN A 233 -11.81 -5.84 -8.30
N ARG A 234 -12.89 -5.04 -8.35
CA ARG A 234 -13.86 -4.90 -7.24
C ARG A 234 -14.61 -6.20 -6.94
N VAL A 235 -15.07 -6.90 -7.98
CA VAL A 235 -15.74 -8.21 -7.82
C VAL A 235 -14.77 -9.23 -7.21
N THR A 236 -13.54 -9.23 -7.67
CA THR A 236 -12.49 -10.10 -7.13
C THR A 236 -12.19 -9.79 -5.66
N GLU A 237 -12.20 -8.51 -5.27
CA GLU A 237 -12.03 -8.09 -3.87
C GLU A 237 -13.19 -8.55 -2.97
N LYS A 238 -14.44 -8.37 -3.41
CA LYS A 238 -15.62 -8.84 -2.66
C LYS A 238 -15.60 -10.36 -2.44
N ASN A 239 -15.23 -11.13 -3.48
CA ASN A 239 -15.15 -12.58 -3.39
C ASN A 239 -14.00 -13.05 -2.48
N ARG A 240 -12.93 -12.25 -2.34
CA ARG A 240 -11.80 -12.54 -1.44
C ARG A 240 -12.10 -12.25 0.02
N GLU A 241 -12.88 -11.21 0.31
CA GLU A 241 -13.35 -10.94 1.68
C GLU A 241 -14.22 -12.10 2.20
N GLN A 242 -14.90 -12.82 1.31
CA GLN A 242 -15.72 -13.99 1.62
C GLN A 242 -14.93 -15.31 1.63
N ASN A 243 -13.92 -15.47 0.75
CA ASN A 243 -13.11 -16.69 0.64
C ASN A 243 -11.64 -16.40 0.99
N ARG A 244 -11.22 -16.76 2.21
CA ARG A 244 -9.86 -16.55 2.75
C ARG A 244 -8.73 -17.35 2.05
N GLU A 245 -8.99 -18.11 0.98
CA GLU A 245 -8.07 -19.11 0.43
C GLU A 245 -7.43 -18.78 -0.94
N SER A 246 -7.72 -17.65 -1.60
CA SER A 246 -7.10 -17.41 -2.91
C SER A 246 -5.77 -16.66 -2.83
N GLU A 247 -4.66 -17.34 -3.15
CA GLU A 247 -3.28 -16.82 -3.16
C GLU A 247 -2.93 -15.86 -4.31
N TYR A 248 -3.85 -15.56 -5.26
CA TYR A 248 -3.55 -14.73 -6.43
C TYR A 248 -4.13 -13.31 -6.30
N TYR A 249 -3.23 -12.33 -6.25
CA TYR A 249 -3.57 -10.91 -6.17
C TYR A 249 -3.38 -10.26 -7.54
N THR A 250 -4.46 -9.88 -8.19
CA THR A 250 -4.44 -9.18 -9.48
C THR A 250 -4.37 -7.66 -9.37
N GLY A 251 -4.66 -7.10 -8.18
CA GLY A 251 -4.58 -5.66 -7.90
C GLY A 251 -3.32 -5.29 -7.14
N GLU A 252 -2.74 -4.13 -7.44
CA GLU A 252 -1.61 -3.59 -6.70
C GLU A 252 -2.02 -3.21 -5.27
N HIS A 253 -1.17 -3.54 -4.29
CA HIS A 253 -1.36 -3.15 -2.89
C HIS A 253 -0.04 -2.60 -2.33
N ILE A 254 -0.04 -1.33 -1.99
CA ILE A 254 1.13 -0.63 -1.48
C ILE A 254 1.04 -0.52 0.03
N LEU A 255 2.09 -1.01 0.70
CA LEU A 255 2.26 -0.91 2.14
C LEU A 255 3.37 0.10 2.46
N VAL A 256 3.11 1.03 3.37
CA VAL A 256 4.13 1.93 3.92
C VAL A 256 4.37 1.64 5.40
N CYS A 257 5.63 1.55 5.80
CA CYS A 257 5.99 1.38 7.20
C CYS A 257 6.06 2.73 7.91
N LEU A 258 5.27 2.85 8.99
CA LEU A 258 5.24 4.03 9.84
C LEU A 258 6.31 3.97 10.92
N SER A 259 6.97 5.10 11.16
CA SER A 259 7.95 5.28 12.23
C SER A 259 7.89 6.69 12.81
N ALA A 260 8.51 6.89 13.96
CA ALA A 260 8.67 8.20 14.57
C ALA A 260 9.74 9.07 13.90
N SER A 261 10.39 8.60 12.81
CA SER A 261 11.43 9.37 12.11
C SER A 261 10.86 10.66 11.51
N PRO A 262 11.56 11.80 11.62
CA PRO A 262 11.17 13.06 10.97
C PRO A 262 11.02 12.96 9.44
N SER A 263 11.77 12.06 8.80
CA SER A 263 11.72 11.81 7.37
C SER A 263 10.55 10.90 6.93
N ASN A 264 9.84 10.26 7.86
CA ASN A 264 8.77 9.33 7.54
C ASN A 264 7.61 9.99 6.77
N ALA A 265 7.33 11.28 7.03
CA ALA A 265 6.34 12.05 6.26
C ALA A 265 6.65 12.11 4.74
N LYS A 266 7.94 12.13 4.35
CA LYS A 266 8.36 12.05 2.94
C LYS A 266 8.08 10.67 2.36
N VAL A 267 8.31 9.61 3.15
CA VAL A 267 8.05 8.22 2.75
C VAL A 267 6.57 8.00 2.51
N ILE A 268 5.71 8.47 3.44
CA ILE A 268 4.25 8.38 3.34
C ILE A 268 3.74 9.09 2.08
N ARG A 269 4.20 10.32 1.81
CA ARG A 269 3.81 11.05 0.59
C ARG A 269 4.29 10.36 -0.69
N ALA A 270 5.45 9.73 -0.68
CA ALA A 270 5.95 8.97 -1.82
C ALA A 270 5.09 7.72 -2.07
N ALA A 271 4.77 6.97 -1.01
CA ALA A 271 3.89 5.80 -1.08
C ALA A 271 2.47 6.17 -1.55
N ALA A 272 1.91 7.28 -1.06
CA ALA A 272 0.61 7.77 -1.50
C ALA A 272 0.58 8.14 -3.00
N ARG A 273 1.64 8.80 -3.52
CA ARG A 273 1.75 9.06 -4.96
C ARG A 273 1.83 7.77 -5.79
N MET A 274 2.57 6.78 -5.29
CA MET A 274 2.64 5.47 -5.95
C MET A 274 1.27 4.78 -5.92
N ALA A 275 0.57 4.80 -4.78
CA ALA A 275 -0.76 4.22 -4.65
C ALA A 275 -1.76 4.87 -5.63
N ASN A 276 -1.74 6.18 -5.74
CA ASN A 276 -2.58 6.90 -6.71
C ASN A 276 -2.20 6.59 -8.17
N ALA A 277 -0.90 6.53 -8.49
CA ALA A 277 -0.44 6.25 -9.85
C ALA A 277 -0.81 4.83 -10.31
N PHE A 278 -0.70 3.84 -9.42
CA PHE A 278 -1.06 2.45 -9.69
C PHE A 278 -2.55 2.13 -9.41
N ARG A 279 -3.34 3.10 -8.92
CA ARG A 279 -4.69 2.87 -8.39
C ARG A 279 -4.73 1.71 -7.40
N ALA A 280 -3.70 1.64 -6.58
CA ALA A 280 -3.44 0.55 -5.64
C ALA A 280 -4.16 0.78 -4.31
N ARG A 281 -4.49 -0.31 -3.61
CA ARG A 281 -4.82 -0.23 -2.18
C ARG A 281 -3.63 0.35 -1.43
N PHE A 282 -3.89 1.21 -0.45
CA PHE A 282 -2.85 1.86 0.32
C PHE A 282 -3.01 1.57 1.81
N THR A 283 -2.02 0.92 2.40
CA THR A 283 -2.00 0.58 3.84
C THR A 283 -0.75 1.12 4.51
N ALA A 284 -0.93 1.71 5.68
CA ALA A 284 0.15 2.20 6.52
C ALA A 284 0.24 1.33 7.79
N VAL A 285 1.38 0.69 8.01
CA VAL A 285 1.59 -0.27 9.10
C VAL A 285 2.56 0.28 10.12
N HIS A 286 2.19 0.18 11.39
CA HIS A 286 3.05 0.37 12.56
C HIS A 286 3.14 -0.93 13.36
N VAL A 287 4.31 -1.24 13.91
CA VAL A 287 4.51 -2.42 14.76
C VAL A 287 4.90 -1.97 16.18
N GLU A 288 4.10 -2.37 17.15
CA GLU A 288 4.38 -2.17 18.58
C GLU A 288 5.04 -3.41 19.17
N ALA A 289 6.24 -3.26 19.76
CA ALA A 289 6.92 -4.33 20.43
C ALA A 289 6.37 -4.50 21.86
N PRO A 290 6.01 -5.72 22.31
CA PRO A 290 5.59 -5.96 23.69
C PRO A 290 6.78 -5.70 24.64
N GLY A 291 6.59 -4.84 25.64
CA GLY A 291 7.60 -4.53 26.65
C GLY A 291 8.69 -3.54 26.19
N GLY A 292 8.49 -2.85 25.06
CA GLY A 292 9.37 -1.75 24.68
C GLY A 292 9.35 -0.65 25.74
N GLU A 293 10.53 -0.17 26.15
CA GLU A 293 10.68 1.07 26.93
C GLU A 293 9.85 2.14 26.24
N GLY A 294 8.98 2.81 27.00
CA GLY A 294 7.99 3.74 26.47
C GLY A 294 8.64 4.72 25.50
N MET A 295 8.10 4.76 24.29
CA MET A 295 8.51 5.73 23.28
C MET A 295 8.46 7.13 23.91
N GLY A 296 9.52 7.91 23.80
CA GLY A 296 9.55 9.27 24.34
C GLY A 296 8.37 10.10 23.81
N ASP A 297 7.83 11.01 24.61
CA ASP A 297 6.63 11.79 24.28
C ASP A 297 6.71 12.48 22.91
N GLU A 298 7.89 12.96 22.52
CA GLU A 298 8.13 13.59 21.22
C GLU A 298 8.02 12.59 20.06
N ASP A 299 8.55 11.39 20.21
CA ASP A 299 8.49 10.35 19.20
C ASP A 299 7.08 9.79 19.07
N ALA A 300 6.36 9.63 20.19
CA ALA A 300 4.96 9.22 20.20
C ALA A 300 4.05 10.27 19.50
N LEU A 301 4.31 11.56 19.75
CA LEU A 301 3.60 12.64 19.05
C LEU A 301 3.86 12.58 17.54
N ARG A 302 5.14 12.43 17.16
CA ARG A 302 5.55 12.36 15.74
C ARG A 302 4.95 11.16 15.02
N LEU A 303 4.91 10.00 15.68
CA LEU A 303 4.24 8.81 15.12
C LEU A 303 2.76 9.05 14.87
N ARG A 304 2.02 9.64 15.84
CA ARG A 304 0.61 9.99 15.67
C ARG A 304 0.38 10.99 14.52
N MET A 305 1.28 11.96 14.35
CA MET A 305 1.22 12.89 13.23
C MET A 305 1.42 12.18 11.90
N ASN A 306 2.34 11.21 11.82
CA ASN A 306 2.59 10.41 10.64
C ASN A 306 1.42 9.46 10.32
N GLN A 307 0.76 8.87 11.33
CA GLN A 307 -0.46 8.10 11.16
C GLN A 307 -1.59 8.95 10.55
N ARG A 308 -1.86 10.12 11.14
CA ARG A 308 -2.87 11.06 10.60
C ARG A 308 -2.57 11.49 9.17
N LEU A 309 -1.29 11.76 8.86
CA LEU A 309 -0.89 12.10 7.50
C LEU A 309 -1.18 10.95 6.52
N ALA A 310 -0.91 9.71 6.91
CA ALA A 310 -1.19 8.54 6.08
C ALA A 310 -2.71 8.39 5.82
N GLU A 311 -3.54 8.55 6.86
CA GLU A 311 -5.00 8.53 6.75
C GLU A 311 -5.55 9.64 5.85
N GLN A 312 -5.05 10.87 5.99
CA GLN A 312 -5.42 12.00 5.14
C GLN A 312 -5.06 11.78 3.66
N LEU A 313 -4.04 10.97 3.40
CA LEU A 313 -3.63 10.60 2.05
C LEU A 313 -4.28 9.30 1.54
N GLY A 314 -5.30 8.78 2.26
CA GLY A 314 -6.11 7.64 1.85
C GLY A 314 -5.56 6.28 2.27
N ALA A 315 -4.60 6.21 3.19
CA ALA A 315 -4.12 4.93 3.71
C ALA A 315 -5.06 4.37 4.80
N LYS A 316 -5.29 3.05 4.78
CA LYS A 316 -5.82 2.32 5.93
C LYS A 316 -4.68 2.10 6.94
N THR A 317 -4.80 2.63 8.15
CA THR A 317 -3.79 2.43 9.20
C THR A 317 -4.02 1.11 9.93
N VAL A 318 -2.94 0.37 10.18
CA VAL A 318 -2.95 -0.92 10.88
C VAL A 318 -1.81 -0.94 11.90
N THR A 319 -2.13 -1.28 13.14
CA THR A 319 -1.12 -1.52 14.18
C THR A 319 -0.98 -3.03 14.41
N LEU A 320 0.25 -3.53 14.29
CA LEU A 320 0.62 -4.91 14.57
C LEU A 320 1.34 -4.99 15.91
N TYR A 321 1.25 -6.12 16.59
CA TYR A 321 1.89 -6.35 17.87
C TYR A 321 2.86 -7.53 17.78
N GLY A 322 4.14 -7.33 18.12
CA GLY A 322 5.12 -8.42 18.13
C GLY A 322 6.55 -7.98 18.37
N GLY A 323 7.38 -8.92 18.87
CA GLY A 323 8.78 -8.65 19.22
C GLY A 323 9.71 -8.50 18.02
N ASP A 324 9.40 -9.16 16.89
CA ASP A 324 10.16 -9.07 15.64
C ASP A 324 9.39 -8.25 14.60
N ILE A 325 9.76 -6.98 14.47
CA ILE A 325 9.12 -6.02 13.58
C ILE A 325 9.13 -6.50 12.12
N THR A 326 10.26 -7.04 11.67
CA THR A 326 10.46 -7.47 10.29
C THR A 326 9.54 -8.62 9.94
N ARG A 327 9.43 -9.60 10.85
CA ARG A 327 8.58 -10.77 10.69
C ARG A 327 7.10 -10.42 10.70
N GLN A 328 6.67 -9.52 11.60
CA GLN A 328 5.27 -9.07 11.65
C GLN A 328 4.83 -8.36 10.37
N ILE A 329 5.70 -7.50 9.82
CA ILE A 329 5.43 -6.83 8.54
C ILE A 329 5.38 -7.84 7.40
N ALA A 330 6.31 -8.80 7.37
CA ALA A 330 6.34 -9.82 6.32
C ALA A 330 5.11 -10.73 6.34
N GLU A 331 4.67 -11.19 7.51
CA GLU A 331 3.47 -12.00 7.70
C GLU A 331 2.20 -11.23 7.29
N TYR A 332 2.06 -9.98 7.76
CA TYR A 332 0.95 -9.12 7.36
C TYR A 332 0.93 -8.91 5.84
N ALA A 333 2.07 -8.58 5.24
CA ALA A 333 2.19 -8.33 3.81
C ALA A 333 1.76 -9.54 2.97
N ARG A 334 2.11 -10.76 3.39
CA ARG A 334 1.70 -12.01 2.72
C ARG A 334 0.17 -12.22 2.82
N ILE A 335 -0.39 -12.11 4.02
CA ILE A 335 -1.82 -12.34 4.27
C ILE A 335 -2.67 -11.31 3.55
N SER A 336 -2.23 -10.03 3.54
CA SER A 336 -2.98 -8.92 2.95
C SER A 336 -2.74 -8.75 1.45
N GLY A 337 -1.89 -9.58 0.81
CA GLY A 337 -1.58 -9.50 -0.60
C GLY A 337 -0.90 -8.21 -1.03
N VAL A 338 0.05 -7.78 -0.24
CA VAL A 338 0.88 -6.62 -0.57
C VAL A 338 1.79 -6.98 -1.74
N SER A 339 1.81 -6.11 -2.76
CA SER A 339 2.72 -6.24 -3.90
C SER A 339 3.99 -5.39 -3.73
N LYS A 340 3.86 -4.23 -3.10
CA LYS A 340 4.94 -3.25 -2.96
C LYS A 340 5.03 -2.72 -1.52
N ILE A 341 6.25 -2.73 -0.96
CA ILE A 341 6.53 -2.20 0.39
C ILE A 341 7.42 -0.97 0.26
N VAL A 342 7.00 0.15 0.86
CA VAL A 342 7.73 1.41 0.83
C VAL A 342 8.33 1.69 2.20
N LEU A 343 9.65 1.82 2.27
CA LEU A 343 10.42 2.01 3.47
C LEU A 343 11.23 3.31 3.44
N GLY A 344 11.41 3.92 4.59
CA GLY A 344 12.44 4.95 4.79
C GLY A 344 13.82 4.30 5.01
N ARG A 345 14.84 4.82 4.37
CA ARG A 345 16.20 4.37 4.64
C ARG A 345 16.68 4.94 5.98
N SER A 346 16.76 4.11 7.00
CA SER A 346 17.40 4.48 8.27
C SER A 346 18.91 4.30 8.18
N TYR A 347 19.65 5.33 8.57
CA TYR A 347 21.10 5.25 8.72
C TYR A 347 21.43 4.73 10.13
N THR A 348 21.42 3.43 10.32
CA THR A 348 22.05 2.84 11.51
C THR A 348 23.57 2.87 11.32
N LYS A 349 24.30 3.53 12.21
CA LYS A 349 25.77 3.43 12.25
C LYS A 349 26.14 1.96 12.41
N LYS A 350 26.85 1.39 11.43
CA LYS A 350 27.42 0.05 11.56
C LYS A 350 28.30 0.03 12.81
N LYS A 351 27.88 -0.64 13.87
CA LYS A 351 28.76 -1.00 14.96
C LYS A 351 29.74 -2.06 14.45
N LEU A 352 31.03 -1.91 14.72
CA LEU A 352 32.15 -2.64 14.11
C LEU A 352 32.10 -4.17 14.33
N PHE A 353 31.25 -4.66 15.26
CA PHE A 353 31.07 -6.08 15.61
C PHE A 353 29.60 -6.53 15.67
N SER A 354 28.65 -5.74 15.16
CA SER A 354 27.25 -6.15 15.12
C SER A 354 26.94 -6.73 13.74
N GLN A 355 26.57 -7.99 13.69
CA GLN A 355 25.97 -8.66 12.51
C GLN A 355 24.54 -8.18 12.25
N ASN A 356 24.17 -6.94 12.64
CA ASN A 356 22.84 -6.43 12.36
C ASN A 356 22.67 -6.25 10.85
N VAL A 357 22.04 -7.23 10.24
CA VAL A 357 21.56 -7.18 8.88
C VAL A 357 20.60 -5.98 8.79
N ASN A 358 20.72 -5.18 7.75
CA ASN A 358 19.86 -4.02 7.55
C ASN A 358 18.39 -4.47 7.53
N PHE A 359 17.49 -3.71 8.15
CA PHE A 359 16.05 -3.98 8.19
C PHE A 359 15.46 -4.30 6.80
N ALA A 360 15.86 -3.53 5.78
CA ALA A 360 15.43 -3.76 4.40
C ALA A 360 15.93 -5.10 3.84
N ASP A 361 17.19 -5.48 4.15
CA ASP A 361 17.78 -6.74 3.71
C ASP A 361 17.10 -7.94 4.38
N GLN A 362 16.76 -7.84 5.67
CA GLN A 362 15.99 -8.85 6.40
C GLN A 362 14.58 -9.00 5.82
N LEU A 363 13.91 -7.88 5.55
CA LEU A 363 12.57 -7.90 4.96
C LEU A 363 12.58 -8.52 3.56
N THR A 364 13.59 -8.17 2.73
CA THR A 364 13.75 -8.73 1.38
C THR A 364 13.92 -10.25 1.42
N ALA A 365 14.68 -10.76 2.40
CA ALA A 365 14.86 -12.19 2.57
C ALA A 365 13.55 -12.91 2.97
N LEU A 366 12.69 -12.25 3.74
CA LEU A 366 11.41 -12.81 4.18
C LEU A 366 10.32 -12.74 3.11
N VAL A 367 10.34 -11.73 2.22
CA VAL A 367 9.32 -11.51 1.18
C VAL A 367 9.94 -11.39 -0.21
N PRO A 368 10.56 -12.44 -0.76
CA PRO A 368 11.35 -12.38 -1.99
C PRO A 368 10.51 -12.10 -3.26
N ARG A 369 9.19 -12.23 -3.18
CA ARG A 369 8.26 -11.98 -4.30
C ARG A 369 7.67 -10.56 -4.31
N MET A 370 7.98 -9.73 -3.30
CA MET A 370 7.45 -8.37 -3.17
C MET A 370 8.50 -7.35 -3.57
N GLU A 371 8.07 -6.26 -4.19
CA GLU A 371 8.96 -5.15 -4.51
C GLU A 371 9.17 -4.25 -3.28
N ILE A 372 10.42 -3.96 -2.94
CA ILE A 372 10.75 -3.09 -1.81
C ILE A 372 11.36 -1.79 -2.30
N TYR A 373 10.68 -0.68 -2.02
CA TYR A 373 11.11 0.67 -2.37
C TYR A 373 11.73 1.37 -1.18
N LEU A 374 12.99 1.76 -1.31
CA LEU A 374 13.72 2.49 -0.27
C LEU A 374 13.75 3.99 -0.59
N ILE A 375 13.06 4.78 0.21
CA ILE A 375 13.06 6.25 0.08
C ILE A 375 14.22 6.82 0.91
N PRO A 376 15.19 7.50 0.29
CA PRO A 376 16.32 8.08 1.01
C PRO A 376 15.89 9.22 1.93
N ASP A 377 16.52 9.28 3.11
CA ASP A 377 16.35 10.38 4.04
C ASP A 377 16.92 11.70 3.46
N THR A 378 16.21 12.79 3.68
CA THR A 378 16.65 14.13 3.22
C THR A 378 17.80 14.68 4.06
N TYR A 379 17.95 14.16 5.28
CA TYR A 379 18.99 14.55 6.24
C TYR A 379 20.26 13.70 6.17
N THR A 380 20.40 12.83 5.18
CA THR A 380 21.67 12.14 4.95
C THR A 380 22.73 13.18 4.63
N ARG A 381 23.69 13.37 5.53
CA ARG A 381 24.93 14.09 5.22
C ARG A 381 25.50 13.43 3.96
N PRO A 382 26.02 14.21 2.99
CA PRO A 382 26.62 13.65 1.79
C PRO A 382 27.64 12.58 2.20
N TYR A 383 27.68 11.46 1.48
CA TYR A 383 28.64 10.38 1.67
C TYR A 383 30.05 10.94 1.46
N ALA A 384 30.59 11.60 2.46
CA ALA A 384 32.01 11.90 2.52
C ALA A 384 32.69 10.58 2.86
N LYS A 385 33.53 10.08 1.95
CA LYS A 385 34.42 8.97 2.21
C LYS A 385 35.36 9.42 3.33
N LYS A 386 34.94 9.22 4.59
CA LYS A 386 35.74 9.56 5.76
C LYS A 386 36.98 8.69 5.71
N ASN A 387 38.14 9.30 5.52
CA ASN A 387 39.40 8.63 5.69
C ASN A 387 39.39 7.97 7.07
N ARG A 388 39.77 6.70 7.13
CA ARG A 388 39.74 5.84 8.32
C ARG A 388 40.43 6.45 9.56
N LEU A 389 41.33 7.41 9.36
CA LEU A 389 42.02 8.19 10.39
C LEU A 389 41.12 9.29 11.04
N GLU A 390 40.19 9.93 10.29
CA GLU A 390 39.32 10.98 10.85
C GLU A 390 38.21 10.43 11.74
N SER A 391 37.82 9.15 11.61
CA SER A 391 36.83 8.52 12.48
C SER A 391 37.34 8.21 13.88
N ILE A 392 38.67 8.15 14.06
CA ILE A 392 39.31 7.97 15.34
C ILE A 392 39.46 9.32 16.09
N ILE A 393 39.48 10.43 15.32
CA ILE A 393 39.69 11.79 15.82
C ILE A 393 38.42 12.66 15.78
N ALA A 394 37.24 12.10 15.58
CA ALA A 394 35.99 12.85 15.70
C ALA A 394 35.69 13.16 17.16
N VAL A 395 36.38 14.13 17.66
CA VAL A 395 36.25 14.71 18.99
C VAL A 395 34.93 15.43 19.09
N LYS A 396 34.05 14.88 19.90
CA LYS A 396 32.82 15.53 20.33
C LYS A 396 33.23 16.65 21.30
N ASP A 397 33.01 17.89 20.89
CA ASP A 397 33.22 19.05 21.79
C ASP A 397 32.51 18.82 23.14
N LYS A 398 33.27 18.57 24.18
CA LYS A 398 33.02 19.07 25.57
C LYS A 398 34.03 18.50 26.55
N ASN A 399 34.69 19.39 27.25
CA ASN A 399 35.45 19.18 28.51
C ASN A 399 36.85 18.55 28.43
N TYR A 400 37.67 18.84 27.39
CA TYR A 400 39.08 18.40 27.33
C TYR A 400 39.86 18.73 28.60
N LEU A 401 39.61 19.90 29.19
CA LEU A 401 40.31 20.36 30.41
C LEU A 401 39.93 19.52 31.62
N LYS A 402 38.66 19.08 31.72
CA LYS A 402 38.18 18.25 32.83
C LYS A 402 38.73 16.83 32.75
N ASP A 403 38.70 16.23 31.53
CA ASP A 403 39.19 14.86 31.35
C ASP A 403 40.69 14.76 31.48
N SER A 404 41.47 15.76 31.00
CA SER A 404 42.92 15.80 31.22
C SER A 404 43.31 16.03 32.67
N LEU A 405 42.58 16.87 33.40
CA LEU A 405 42.78 17.08 34.83
C LEU A 405 42.45 15.82 35.63
N ALA A 406 41.37 15.15 35.33
CA ALA A 406 40.97 13.88 35.95
C ALA A 406 42.03 12.78 35.70
N MET A 407 42.50 12.61 34.46
CA MET A 407 43.56 11.68 34.14
C MET A 407 44.84 11.93 34.91
N LEU A 408 45.34 13.19 34.94
CA LEU A 408 46.53 13.56 35.68
C LEU A 408 46.38 13.39 37.18
N ALA A 409 45.22 13.72 37.76
CA ALA A 409 44.94 13.54 39.17
C ALA A 409 44.96 12.07 39.60
N VAL A 410 44.29 11.20 38.84
CA VAL A 410 44.23 9.75 39.12
C VAL A 410 45.63 9.11 38.96
N LEU A 411 46.38 9.43 37.90
CA LEU A 411 47.75 8.95 37.72
C LEU A 411 48.71 9.46 38.84
N GLY A 412 48.56 10.71 39.26
CA GLY A 412 49.32 11.28 40.38
C GLY A 412 49.02 10.54 41.65
N ILE A 413 47.76 10.31 42.01
CA ILE A 413 47.34 9.56 43.21
C ILE A 413 47.87 8.12 43.12
N SER A 414 47.77 7.47 42.00
CA SER A 414 48.30 6.11 41.80
C SER A 414 49.82 6.05 42.00
N THR A 415 50.54 7.06 41.53
CA THR A 415 51.99 7.15 41.69
C THR A 415 52.36 7.40 43.14
N ILE A 416 51.67 8.28 43.86
CA ILE A 416 51.90 8.54 45.32
C ILE A 416 51.63 7.25 46.09
N LEU A 417 50.55 6.54 45.82
CA LEU A 417 50.21 5.28 46.49
C LEU A 417 51.26 4.20 46.20
N ALA A 418 51.79 4.15 45.03
CA ALA A 418 52.85 3.24 44.61
C ALA A 418 54.17 3.53 45.34
N PHE A 419 54.50 4.80 45.53
CA PHE A 419 55.67 5.19 46.41
C PHE A 419 55.47 4.79 47.86
N LEU A 420 54.26 4.94 48.40
CA LEU A 420 53.93 4.50 49.78
C LEU A 420 54.08 2.97 49.88
N PHE A 421 53.62 2.19 48.91
CA PHE A 421 53.79 0.73 48.90
C PHE A 421 55.28 0.33 48.85
N ARG A 422 56.08 1.06 48.09
CA ARG A 422 57.51 0.85 48.02
C ARG A 422 58.20 1.14 49.41
N LEU A 423 57.81 2.22 50.11
CA LEU A 423 58.31 2.56 51.46
C LEU A 423 57.92 1.47 52.48
N LEU A 424 56.79 0.82 52.31
CA LEU A 424 56.33 -0.25 53.17
C LEU A 424 56.92 -1.63 52.79
N GLY A 425 57.83 -1.69 51.83
CA GLY A 425 58.46 -2.94 51.39
C GLY A 425 57.55 -3.93 50.69
N ILE A 426 56.41 -3.45 50.11
CA ILE A 426 55.47 -4.26 49.47
C ILE A 426 55.97 -4.64 48.00
N ASN A 427 55.68 -5.86 47.56
CA ASN A 427 56.21 -6.41 46.35
C ASN A 427 55.77 -5.57 45.07
N GLU A 428 56.70 -5.46 44.13
CA GLU A 428 56.51 -4.72 42.86
C GLU A 428 55.22 -5.14 42.07
N ALA A 429 54.79 -6.39 42.17
CA ALA A 429 53.56 -6.84 41.57
C ALA A 429 52.31 -6.07 42.05
N ASN A 430 52.28 -5.63 43.28
CA ASN A 430 51.17 -4.82 43.82
C ASN A 430 51.20 -3.38 43.31
N ILE A 431 52.36 -2.86 42.97
CA ILE A 431 52.56 -1.53 42.39
C ILE A 431 51.95 -1.53 40.96
N VAL A 432 52.15 -2.60 40.19
CA VAL A 432 51.53 -2.79 38.86
C VAL A 432 50.01 -2.79 38.94
N THR A 433 49.47 -3.50 39.95
CA THR A 433 48.00 -3.57 40.18
C THR A 433 47.39 -2.18 40.49
N ILE A 434 48.10 -1.30 41.22
CA ILE A 434 47.65 0.07 41.48
C ILE A 434 47.50 0.87 40.17
N TYR A 435 48.48 0.77 39.29
CA TYR A 435 48.39 1.47 38.00
C TYR A 435 47.29 0.93 37.11
N ILE A 436 47.05 -0.39 37.07
CA ILE A 436 45.93 -0.98 36.34
C ILE A 436 44.61 -0.47 36.90
N LEU A 437 44.46 -0.45 38.25
CA LEU A 437 43.28 0.10 38.90
C LEU A 437 43.09 1.59 38.58
N GLY A 438 44.17 2.38 38.56
CA GLY A 438 44.15 3.78 38.18
C GLY A 438 43.62 3.99 36.73
N VAL A 439 44.10 3.19 35.79
CA VAL A 439 43.62 3.24 34.39
C VAL A 439 42.13 2.87 34.31
N LEU A 440 41.68 1.90 35.10
CA LEU A 440 40.28 1.48 35.16
C LEU A 440 39.38 2.60 35.72
N ILE A 441 39.83 3.31 36.75
CA ILE A 441 39.14 4.48 37.31
C ILE A 441 39.07 5.62 36.30
N ILE A 442 40.17 5.88 35.56
CA ILE A 442 40.17 6.89 34.49
C ILE A 442 39.14 6.53 33.42
N ALA A 443 39.06 5.25 33.01
CA ALA A 443 38.11 4.78 32.06
C ALA A 443 36.64 4.96 32.50
N LEU A 444 36.35 4.91 33.80
CA LEU A 444 35.02 5.17 34.35
C LEU A 444 34.65 6.66 34.40
N ILE A 445 35.65 7.54 34.61
CA ILE A 445 35.41 8.98 34.83
C ILE A 445 35.44 9.77 33.52
N THR A 446 36.26 9.35 32.54
CA THR A 446 36.46 10.08 31.29
C THR A 446 35.54 9.57 30.18
N GLU A 447 34.82 10.47 29.50
CA GLU A 447 33.94 10.13 28.41
C GLU A 447 34.68 9.87 27.07
N ASN A 448 35.95 10.30 26.97
CA ASN A 448 36.73 10.23 25.75
C ASN A 448 37.78 9.13 25.80
N GLN A 449 37.68 8.15 24.91
CA GLN A 449 38.54 6.96 24.80
C GLN A 449 40.04 7.28 24.59
N ILE A 450 40.34 8.45 24.04
CA ILE A 450 41.74 8.89 23.82
C ILE A 450 42.47 9.03 25.14
N TYR A 451 41.79 9.52 26.20
CA TYR A 451 42.38 9.66 27.53
C TYR A 451 42.66 8.30 28.19
N ASN A 452 41.85 7.29 27.96
CA ASN A 452 42.08 5.95 28.46
C ASN A 452 43.31 5.30 27.80
N LEU A 453 43.47 5.48 26.51
CA LEU A 453 44.65 5.01 25.80
C LEU A 453 45.92 5.76 26.25
N LEU A 454 45.86 7.09 26.40
CA LEU A 454 46.94 7.91 26.91
C LEU A 454 47.30 7.54 28.35
N ALA A 455 46.30 7.29 29.18
CA ALA A 455 46.52 6.87 30.58
C ALA A 455 47.21 5.53 30.67
N SER A 456 46.88 4.55 29.80
CA SER A 456 47.56 3.25 29.77
C SER A 456 49.03 3.37 29.39
N VAL A 457 49.34 4.19 28.38
CA VAL A 457 50.74 4.46 27.97
C VAL A 457 51.50 5.20 29.09
N LEU A 458 50.87 6.24 29.65
CA LEU A 458 51.49 7.06 30.69
C LEU A 458 51.76 6.26 32.00
N SER A 459 50.84 5.34 32.35
CA SER A 459 51.03 4.44 33.51
C SER A 459 52.23 3.52 33.34
N VAL A 460 52.45 2.97 32.14
CA VAL A 460 53.63 2.17 31.81
C VAL A 460 54.92 3.00 31.92
N VAL A 461 54.89 4.22 31.39
CA VAL A 461 56.04 5.13 31.45
C VAL A 461 56.34 5.54 32.88
N CYS A 462 55.33 5.89 33.68
CA CYS A 462 55.52 6.24 35.12
C CYS A 462 56.07 5.04 35.91
N PHE A 463 55.54 3.84 35.70
CA PHE A 463 56.04 2.64 36.36
C PHE A 463 57.50 2.36 35.96
N ASN A 464 57.87 2.49 34.70
CA ASN A 464 59.25 2.30 34.25
C ASN A 464 60.21 3.32 34.87
N ILE A 465 59.89 4.59 34.87
CA ILE A 465 60.77 5.64 35.35
C ILE A 465 61.00 5.53 36.89
N PHE A 466 59.92 5.30 37.66
CA PHE A 466 59.99 5.41 39.11
C PHE A 466 60.24 4.09 39.86
N PHE A 467 59.87 2.93 39.22
CA PHE A 467 59.84 1.65 39.92
C PHE A 467 60.74 0.56 39.34
N THR A 468 61.31 0.77 38.08
CA THR A 468 62.27 -0.21 37.53
C THR A 468 63.70 0.22 37.55
N ILE A 469 64.64 -0.71 37.68
CA ILE A 469 66.09 -0.46 37.72
C ILE A 469 66.65 -0.39 36.28
N PRO A 470 67.38 0.65 35.87
CA PRO A 470 67.84 1.80 36.67
C PRO A 470 66.78 2.89 36.81
N TYR A 471 66.57 3.37 38.06
CA TYR A 471 65.57 4.41 38.33
C TYR A 471 65.85 5.70 37.55
N ASN A 472 64.81 6.48 37.29
CA ASN A 472 64.85 7.73 36.53
C ASN A 472 65.43 7.57 35.11
N SER A 473 65.25 6.38 34.51
CA SER A 473 65.71 6.05 33.14
C SER A 473 64.67 5.31 32.40
N LEU A 474 64.55 5.54 31.09
CA LEU A 474 63.69 4.75 30.20
C LEU A 474 64.33 3.43 29.74
N LYS A 475 65.57 3.13 30.17
CA LYS A 475 66.28 1.90 29.82
C LYS A 475 65.75 0.71 30.64
N VAL A 476 65.30 -0.33 29.95
CA VAL A 476 64.82 -1.58 30.55
C VAL A 476 65.98 -2.58 30.51
N ARG A 477 66.47 -3.03 31.66
CA ARG A 477 67.57 -4.02 31.77
C ARG A 477 67.06 -5.46 31.83
N ASP A 478 65.92 -5.64 32.47
CA ASP A 478 65.33 -6.98 32.66
C ASP A 478 64.23 -7.25 31.62
N PRO A 479 64.37 -8.31 30.79
CA PRO A 479 63.32 -8.68 29.84
C PRO A 479 61.96 -8.98 30.47
N GLY A 480 61.91 -9.34 31.76
CA GLY A 480 60.66 -9.58 32.48
C GLY A 480 59.76 -8.35 32.57
N TYR A 481 60.30 -7.14 32.62
CA TYR A 481 59.51 -5.92 32.63
C TYR A 481 58.82 -5.64 31.28
N MET A 482 59.34 -6.14 30.18
CA MET A 482 58.67 -5.99 28.87
C MET A 482 57.32 -6.69 28.85
N ILE A 483 57.24 -7.88 29.47
CA ILE A 483 55.99 -8.62 29.60
C ILE A 483 55.00 -7.87 30.49
N THR A 484 55.48 -7.32 31.61
CA THR A 484 54.69 -6.50 32.51
C THR A 484 54.13 -5.25 31.85
N PHE A 485 54.93 -4.57 31.04
CA PHE A 485 54.49 -3.39 30.26
C PHE A 485 53.44 -3.74 29.25
N LEU A 486 53.61 -4.90 28.56
CA LEU A 486 52.61 -5.38 27.60
C LEU A 486 51.29 -5.71 28.29
N ILE A 487 51.33 -6.37 29.45
CA ILE A 487 50.12 -6.70 30.23
C ILE A 487 49.44 -5.42 30.74
N MET A 488 50.17 -4.43 31.29
CA MET A 488 49.61 -3.17 31.71
C MET A 488 48.94 -2.41 30.57
N PHE A 489 49.60 -2.35 29.40
CA PHE A 489 49.07 -1.72 28.23
C PHE A 489 47.81 -2.43 27.70
N LEU A 490 47.86 -3.77 27.59
CA LEU A 490 46.73 -4.56 27.15
C LEU A 490 45.53 -4.47 28.10
N ALA A 491 45.76 -4.49 29.40
CA ALA A 491 44.71 -4.32 30.40
C ALA A 491 44.00 -2.96 30.22
N GLY A 492 44.77 -1.87 30.07
CA GLY A 492 44.22 -0.54 29.82
C GLY A 492 43.50 -0.44 28.45
N PHE A 493 44.04 -1.07 27.43
CA PHE A 493 43.47 -1.08 26.10
C PHE A 493 42.13 -1.88 26.05
N ILE A 494 42.06 -3.05 26.71
CA ILE A 494 40.86 -3.88 26.81
C ILE A 494 39.77 -3.14 27.59
N THR A 495 40.14 -2.46 28.72
CA THR A 495 39.16 -1.66 29.48
C THR A 495 38.61 -0.48 28.66
N ALA A 496 39.46 0.19 27.88
CA ALA A 496 39.04 1.24 26.96
C ALA A 496 38.09 0.73 25.88
N LEU A 497 38.26 -0.51 25.41
CA LEU A 497 37.36 -1.15 24.46
C LEU A 497 36.06 -1.69 25.09
N SER A 498 36.14 -2.24 26.31
CA SER A 498 35.00 -2.85 27.01
C SER A 498 33.91 -1.82 27.38
N LEU A 499 34.28 -0.61 27.74
CA LEU A 499 33.34 0.50 28.02
C LEU A 499 32.63 1.07 26.80
N ILE A 500 32.92 0.58 25.59
CA ILE A 500 32.16 0.88 24.37
C ILE A 500 30.84 0.07 24.32
N HIS A 501 30.73 -0.96 25.16
CA HIS A 501 29.62 -1.92 25.12
C HIS A 501 28.60 -1.73 26.25
N ILE A 502 28.81 -0.78 27.15
CA ILE A 502 27.81 -0.35 28.12
C ILE A 502 27.32 1.06 27.78
#